data_b75ffe0c2ca9220a982a09c5dce64321
#
_entry.id   b75ffe0c2ca9220a982a09c5dce64321
#
_cell.length_a   1.000
_cell.length_b   1.000
_cell.length_c   1.000
_cell.angle_alpha   90.00
_cell.angle_beta   90.00
_cell.angle_gamma   90.00
#
_symmetry.space_group_name_H-M   'P 1'
#
loop_
_entity.id
_entity.type
_entity.pdbx_description
1 polymer ?
#
loop_
_entity_poly.entity_id
_entity_poly.type
_entity_poly.pdbx_seq_one_letter_code
_entity_poly.pdbx_strand_id
1 'polypeptide(L)'
;MKKMMTGVLALVLVLVMVGCGQEDNGVVNGVAKDGATIGEGAKSFTMEVVDKDGGKVTFTVKTDADTVGKALLDQGVIAGEDSSYGLYVKTVNGTTLDYDTDGMYWAFYINGEYAQTGVDATGVEDGAVYAFRAEK
;
A
#
# COMPACT_ATOMS: atom_id res chain seq x y z
N MET A 1 25.51 -42.63 -15.08
CA MET A 1 25.34 -42.21 -14.82
C MET A 1 25.21 -41.26 -14.68
N LYS A 2 25.41 -41.03 -14.38
CA LYS A 2 25.30 -40.16 -14.13
C LYS A 2 24.65 -39.29 -14.49
N LYS A 3 24.38 -38.96 -14.74
CA LYS A 3 23.80 -38.14 -15.27
C LYS A 3 22.62 -37.87 -14.75
N MET A 4 22.09 -38.46 -14.43
CA MET A 4 20.89 -38.42 -14.00
C MET A 4 20.79 -37.52 -12.87
N MET A 5 21.48 -37.64 -12.08
CA MET A 5 21.42 -36.91 -10.93
C MET A 5 21.26 -35.53 -11.28
N THR A 6 21.73 -35.24 -12.27
CA THR A 6 21.67 -33.94 -12.68
C THR A 6 20.31 -33.41 -12.65
N GLY A 7 19.52 -33.98 -13.27
CA GLY A 7 18.22 -33.45 -13.41
C GLY A 7 17.73 -33.09 -12.08
N VAL A 8 18.02 -33.86 -11.26
CA VAL A 8 17.64 -33.68 -9.99
C VAL A 8 17.79 -32.33 -9.50
N LEU A 9 18.89 -32.00 -9.38
CA LEU A 9 19.09 -30.77 -8.77
C LEU A 9 18.36 -29.72 -9.41
N ALA A 10 18.25 -29.76 -10.54
CA ALA A 10 17.60 -28.74 -11.24
C ALA A 10 16.37 -28.38 -10.53
N LEU A 11 15.56 -29.29 -10.43
CA LEU A 11 14.34 -29.04 -9.87
C LEU A 11 14.42 -28.39 -8.57
N VAL A 12 15.28 -28.70 -7.92
CA VAL A 12 15.41 -28.16 -6.68
C VAL A 12 15.23 -26.69 -6.65
N LEU A 13 15.96 -26.07 -7.26
CA LEU A 13 15.91 -24.70 -7.15
C LEU A 13 14.66 -24.15 -7.52
N VAL A 14 14.19 -24.57 -8.44
CA VAL A 14 12.96 -24.17 -8.87
C VAL A 14 12.06 -23.82 -7.76
N LEU A 15 11.68 -24.77 -7.12
CA LEU A 15 10.75 -24.59 -6.14
C LEU A 15 11.07 -23.48 -5.26
N VAL A 16 12.16 -23.28 -5.06
CA VAL A 16 12.56 -22.28 -4.20
C VAL A 16 11.90 -20.98 -4.42
N MET A 17 12.17 -20.43 -5.40
CA MET A 17 11.67 -19.14 -5.63
C MET A 17 10.22 -19.11 -5.66
N VAL A 18 9.74 -20.00 -6.08
CA VAL A 18 8.38 -20.10 -6.12
C VAL A 18 7.78 -19.56 -4.91
N GLY A 19 7.97 -20.19 -3.91
CA GLY A 19 7.32 -19.80 -2.75
C GLY A 19 7.58 -18.38 -2.44
N CYS A 20 8.67 -17.96 -2.69
CA CYS A 20 8.99 -16.63 -2.32
C CYS A 20 8.12 -15.65 -2.93
N GLY A 21 7.93 -15.81 -4.10
CA GLY A 21 7.16 -14.86 -4.83
C GLY A 21 5.99 -14.34 -4.15
N GLN A 22 5.16 -15.15 -3.79
CA GLN A 22 3.97 -14.66 -3.29
C GLN A 22 4.02 -14.00 -1.99
N GLU A 23 4.84 -14.34 -1.21
CA GLU A 23 4.82 -13.71 0.04
C GLU A 23 5.10 -12.30 -0.11
N ASP A 24 5.66 -11.97 -1.17
CA ASP A 24 6.06 -10.63 -1.30
C ASP A 24 5.00 -9.62 -1.58
N ASN A 25 3.80 -10.00 -1.65
CA ASN A 25 2.81 -9.01 -1.85
C ASN A 25 2.92 -8.03 -0.71
N GLY A 26 3.42 -8.48 0.41
CA GLY A 26 3.65 -7.55 1.49
C GLY A 26 2.42 -7.04 2.22
N VAL A 27 1.26 -7.49 1.86
CA VAL A 27 0.04 -7.06 2.53
C VAL A 27 -0.61 -8.25 3.22
N VAL A 28 -0.80 -8.13 4.53
CA VAL A 28 -1.46 -9.18 5.30
C VAL A 28 -2.56 -8.50 6.08
N ASN A 29 -3.81 -8.88 5.85
CA ASN A 29 -4.96 -8.31 6.52
C ASN A 29 -5.03 -6.78 6.39
N GLY A 30 -4.70 -6.28 5.20
CA GLY A 30 -4.76 -4.85 4.96
C GLY A 30 -3.58 -4.06 5.47
N VAL A 31 -2.53 -4.72 5.90
CA VAL A 31 -1.36 -4.06 6.46
C VAL A 31 -0.13 -4.37 5.61
N ALA A 32 0.51 -3.33 5.09
CA ALA A 32 1.77 -3.47 4.38
C ALA A 32 2.89 -3.20 5.38
N LYS A 33 3.98 -3.94 5.25
CA LYS A 33 5.10 -3.77 6.14
C LYS A 33 6.01 -2.66 5.67
N ASP A 34 6.73 -2.09 6.59
CA ASP A 34 7.72 -1.05 6.26
C ASP A 34 8.73 -1.65 5.28
N GLY A 35 8.97 -0.95 4.19
CA GLY A 35 9.90 -1.40 3.17
C GLY A 35 9.31 -2.33 2.12
N ALA A 36 8.05 -2.69 2.22
CA ALA A 36 7.45 -3.63 1.29
C ALA A 36 7.20 -2.98 -0.07
N THR A 37 7.06 -3.81 -1.09
CA THR A 37 6.58 -3.38 -2.40
C THR A 37 5.32 -4.19 -2.66
N ILE A 38 4.22 -3.51 -2.92
CA ILE A 38 2.94 -4.18 -3.10
C ILE A 38 2.33 -3.81 -4.44
N GLY A 39 1.45 -4.66 -4.92
CA GLY A 39 0.75 -4.41 -6.17
C GLY A 39 1.57 -4.72 -7.40
N GLU A 40 0.99 -4.49 -8.56
CA GLU A 40 1.62 -4.69 -9.84
C GLU A 40 1.15 -3.62 -10.80
N GLY A 41 2.02 -3.16 -11.67
CA GLY A 41 1.64 -2.18 -12.67
C GLY A 41 2.82 -1.41 -13.17
N ALA A 42 2.58 -0.55 -14.14
CA ALA A 42 3.62 0.23 -14.79
C ALA A 42 4.02 1.48 -14.00
N LYS A 43 3.17 1.93 -13.11
CA LYS A 43 3.47 3.11 -12.30
C LYS A 43 3.82 2.68 -10.89
N SER A 44 4.64 3.44 -10.23
CA SER A 44 4.94 3.17 -8.82
C SER A 44 5.04 4.46 -8.05
N PHE A 45 4.64 4.41 -6.80
CA PHE A 45 4.75 5.56 -5.92
C PHE A 45 5.09 5.06 -4.51
N THR A 46 5.52 5.98 -3.67
CA THR A 46 5.82 5.68 -2.28
C THR A 46 4.62 6.07 -1.44
N MET A 47 4.29 5.24 -0.48
CA MET A 47 3.21 5.50 0.44
C MET A 47 3.79 5.57 1.84
N GLU A 48 3.48 6.64 2.59
CA GLU A 48 3.90 6.77 3.98
C GLU A 48 2.67 6.78 4.85
N VAL A 49 2.74 6.12 5.97
CA VAL A 49 1.64 6.10 6.92
C VAL A 49 2.20 6.48 8.29
N VAL A 50 1.68 7.55 8.89
CA VAL A 50 2.12 7.96 10.22
C VAL A 50 0.93 7.80 11.14
N ASP A 51 1.02 6.91 12.10
CA ASP A 51 -0.12 6.63 12.97
C ASP A 51 -0.17 7.58 14.15
N LYS A 52 -1.17 7.42 14.98
CA LYS A 52 -1.39 8.35 16.08
C LYS A 52 -0.30 8.33 17.13
N ASP A 53 0.51 7.29 17.15
CA ASP A 53 1.61 7.19 18.10
C ASP A 53 2.90 7.72 17.49
N GLY A 54 2.84 8.21 16.27
CA GLY A 54 4.02 8.72 15.59
C GLY A 54 4.82 7.67 14.83
N GLY A 55 4.37 6.43 14.85
CA GLY A 55 5.06 5.37 14.12
C GLY A 55 4.88 5.58 12.63
N LYS A 56 5.91 5.32 11.85
CA LYS A 56 5.87 5.56 10.42
C LYS A 56 6.20 4.29 9.66
N VAL A 57 5.40 4.00 8.66
CA VAL A 57 5.62 2.86 7.78
C VAL A 57 5.70 3.43 6.38
N THR A 58 6.67 3.00 5.60
CA THR A 58 6.85 3.46 4.22
C THR A 58 6.93 2.23 3.33
N PHE A 59 6.16 2.22 2.26
CA PHE A 59 6.19 1.10 1.33
C PHE A 59 5.95 1.63 -0.10
N THR A 60 6.25 0.79 -1.08
CA THR A 60 6.10 1.15 -2.50
C THR A 60 4.86 0.46 -3.04
N VAL A 61 4.08 1.18 -3.83
CA VAL A 61 2.88 0.64 -4.46
C VAL A 61 3.07 0.67 -5.97
N LYS A 62 2.86 -0.47 -6.63
CA LYS A 62 2.90 -0.55 -8.07
C LYS A 62 1.48 -0.71 -8.55
N THR A 63 1.11 -0.01 -9.60
CA THR A 63 -0.29 -0.01 -10.02
C THR A 63 -0.45 0.42 -11.47
N ASP A 64 -1.57 0.05 -12.06
CA ASP A 64 -1.99 0.58 -13.33
C ASP A 64 -3.24 1.44 -13.13
N ALA A 65 -3.65 1.64 -11.89
CA ALA A 65 -4.85 2.42 -11.60
C ALA A 65 -4.64 3.89 -11.94
N ASP A 66 -5.71 4.59 -12.21
CA ASP A 66 -5.64 6.00 -12.52
C ASP A 66 -5.55 6.89 -11.30
N THR A 67 -6.09 6.47 -10.19
CA THR A 67 -6.09 7.29 -8.97
C THR A 67 -5.41 6.58 -7.82
N VAL A 68 -4.91 7.38 -6.90
CA VAL A 68 -4.25 6.86 -5.70
C VAL A 68 -5.27 6.08 -4.88
N GLY A 69 -6.51 6.58 -4.81
CA GLY A 69 -7.55 5.89 -4.06
C GLY A 69 -7.81 4.50 -4.59
N LYS A 70 -7.94 4.37 -5.92
CA LYS A 70 -8.22 3.06 -6.47
C LYS A 70 -7.02 2.14 -6.26
N ALA A 71 -5.80 2.65 -6.42
CA ALA A 71 -4.62 1.83 -6.23
C ALA A 71 -4.56 1.26 -4.81
N LEU A 72 -4.84 2.10 -3.82
CA LEU A 72 -4.77 1.65 -2.44
C LEU A 72 -5.95 0.78 -2.03
N LEU A 73 -7.13 1.06 -2.57
CA LEU A 73 -8.29 0.22 -2.31
C LEU A 73 -8.08 -1.17 -2.91
N ASP A 74 -7.50 -1.25 -4.10
CA ASP A 74 -7.24 -2.53 -4.75
C ASP A 74 -6.30 -3.39 -3.91
N GLN A 75 -5.38 -2.79 -3.18
CA GLN A 75 -4.46 -3.52 -2.34
C GLN A 75 -5.03 -3.76 -0.94
N GLY A 76 -6.17 -3.16 -0.64
CA GLY A 76 -6.79 -3.37 0.66
C GLY A 76 -6.14 -2.62 1.80
N VAL A 77 -5.24 -1.69 1.51
CA VAL A 77 -4.56 -0.95 2.59
C VAL A 77 -5.30 0.28 3.05
N ILE A 78 -6.37 0.67 2.38
CA ILE A 78 -7.24 1.71 2.89
C ILE A 78 -8.69 1.26 2.79
N ALA A 79 -9.53 1.84 3.62
CA ALA A 79 -10.96 1.62 3.56
C ALA A 79 -11.66 2.86 4.09
N GLY A 80 -12.89 3.06 3.70
CA GLY A 80 -13.63 4.21 4.15
C GLY A 80 -15.05 4.18 3.61
N GLU A 81 -15.66 5.33 3.56
CA GLU A 81 -17.06 5.46 3.15
C GLU A 81 -17.18 6.52 2.07
N ASP A 82 -18.12 6.32 1.15
CA ASP A 82 -18.36 7.32 0.14
C ASP A 82 -19.06 8.52 0.79
N SER A 83 -18.69 9.69 0.37
CA SER A 83 -19.32 10.91 0.86
C SER A 83 -19.57 11.83 -0.32
N SER A 84 -20.24 12.96 -0.08
CA SER A 84 -20.47 13.90 -1.15
C SER A 84 -19.19 14.57 -1.62
N TYR A 85 -18.12 14.41 -0.89
CA TYR A 85 -16.83 14.98 -1.29
C TYR A 85 -15.86 13.88 -1.76
N GLY A 86 -16.36 12.69 -2.05
CA GLY A 86 -15.53 11.57 -2.45
C GLY A 86 -15.32 10.59 -1.32
N LEU A 87 -14.32 9.78 -1.42
CA LEU A 87 -14.05 8.74 -0.42
C LEU A 87 -13.52 9.35 0.87
N TYR A 88 -14.21 9.08 1.97
CA TYR A 88 -13.74 9.51 3.27
C TYR A 88 -12.98 8.32 3.86
N VAL A 89 -11.67 8.44 3.92
CA VAL A 89 -10.82 7.34 4.37
C VAL A 89 -10.83 7.24 5.89
N LYS A 90 -11.18 6.08 6.40
CA LYS A 90 -11.21 5.85 7.83
C LYS A 90 -10.15 4.86 8.29
N THR A 91 -9.78 3.91 7.45
CA THR A 91 -8.78 2.90 7.81
C THR A 91 -7.60 3.02 6.87
N VAL A 92 -6.41 3.09 7.44
CA VAL A 92 -5.19 3.09 6.65
C VAL A 92 -4.23 2.11 7.30
N ASN A 93 -3.75 1.18 6.50
CA ASN A 93 -2.75 0.20 6.93
C ASN A 93 -3.14 -0.48 8.24
N GLY A 94 -4.40 -0.85 8.32
CA GLY A 94 -4.90 -1.61 9.47
C GLY A 94 -5.37 -0.79 10.67
N THR A 95 -5.21 0.52 10.63
CA THR A 95 -5.61 1.37 11.75
C THR A 95 -6.80 2.22 11.36
N THR A 96 -7.86 2.14 12.13
CA THR A 96 -9.07 2.91 11.88
C THR A 96 -9.13 4.12 12.80
N LEU A 97 -9.42 5.27 12.22
CA LEU A 97 -9.65 6.50 12.99
C LEU A 97 -11.04 6.99 12.68
N ASP A 98 -11.76 7.41 13.71
CA ASP A 98 -13.11 7.94 13.56
C ASP A 98 -13.10 9.29 14.26
N TYR A 99 -13.31 10.34 13.52
CA TYR A 99 -13.22 11.68 14.08
C TYR A 99 -14.19 11.87 15.24
N ASP A 100 -15.37 11.28 15.14
CA ASP A 100 -16.38 11.45 16.18
C ASP A 100 -16.00 10.78 17.51
N THR A 101 -15.33 9.63 17.43
CA THR A 101 -14.95 8.92 18.66
C THR A 101 -13.50 9.22 19.06
N ASP A 102 -12.62 9.37 18.11
CA ASP A 102 -11.19 9.49 18.39
C ASP A 102 -10.69 10.93 18.35
N GLY A 103 -11.46 11.81 17.76
CA GLY A 103 -11.02 13.17 17.56
C GLY A 103 -9.89 13.28 16.56
N MET A 104 -9.68 12.25 15.77
CA MET A 104 -8.57 12.20 14.81
C MET A 104 -9.08 11.72 13.46
N TYR A 105 -8.35 12.05 12.41
CA TYR A 105 -8.69 11.63 11.07
C TYR A 105 -7.41 11.37 10.29
N TRP A 106 -7.53 10.71 9.13
CA TRP A 106 -6.38 10.45 8.28
C TRP A 106 -6.23 11.62 7.32
N ALA A 107 -5.18 12.42 7.51
CA ALA A 107 -4.89 13.56 6.65
C ALA A 107 -4.04 13.09 5.47
N PHE A 108 -4.39 13.49 4.27
CA PHE A 108 -3.73 13.04 3.05
C PHE A 108 -2.74 14.10 2.56
N TYR A 109 -1.54 13.66 2.21
CA TYR A 109 -0.47 14.54 1.76
C TYR A 109 0.09 14.07 0.42
N ILE A 110 0.49 15.00 -0.42
CA ILE A 110 1.10 14.72 -1.71
C ILE A 110 2.46 15.41 -1.72
N ASN A 111 3.52 14.62 -1.84
CA ASN A 111 4.90 15.13 -1.86
C ASN A 111 5.17 16.10 -0.70
N GLY A 112 4.66 15.77 0.46
CA GLY A 112 4.91 16.55 1.67
C GLY A 112 3.94 17.69 1.94
N GLU A 113 2.99 17.94 1.04
CA GLU A 113 2.05 19.04 1.22
C GLU A 113 0.64 18.53 1.42
N TYR A 114 -0.11 19.18 2.28
CA TYR A 114 -1.49 18.78 2.56
C TYR A 114 -2.28 18.85 1.26
N ALA A 115 -2.95 17.77 0.92
CA ALA A 115 -3.64 17.65 -0.36
C ALA A 115 -4.88 18.52 -0.41
N GLN A 116 -5.14 19.08 -1.59
CA GLN A 116 -6.35 19.85 -1.80
C GLN A 116 -7.48 18.99 -2.35
N THR A 117 -7.19 17.75 -2.70
CA THR A 117 -8.18 16.82 -3.24
C THR A 117 -8.16 15.55 -2.45
N GLY A 118 -9.24 14.81 -2.51
CA GLY A 118 -9.28 13.50 -1.86
C GLY A 118 -8.48 12.48 -2.65
N VAL A 119 -8.22 11.37 -2.03
CA VAL A 119 -7.38 10.33 -2.62
C VAL A 119 -8.01 9.76 -3.88
N ASP A 120 -9.32 9.68 -3.95
CA ASP A 120 -9.99 9.13 -5.14
C ASP A 120 -10.09 10.14 -6.28
N ALA A 121 -9.70 11.38 -6.05
CA ALA A 121 -9.64 12.39 -7.08
C ALA A 121 -8.19 12.76 -7.43
N THR A 122 -7.23 12.05 -6.85
CA THR A 122 -5.81 12.33 -7.07
C THR A 122 -5.25 11.31 -8.04
N GLY A 123 -4.75 11.79 -9.18
CA GLY A 123 -4.16 10.88 -10.18
C GLY A 123 -2.83 10.33 -9.69
N VAL A 124 -2.52 9.13 -10.09
CA VAL A 124 -1.25 8.51 -9.72
C VAL A 124 -0.13 9.15 -10.56
N GLU A 125 0.89 9.63 -9.89
CA GLU A 125 2.08 10.13 -10.56
C GLU A 125 3.23 9.19 -10.24
N ASP A 126 3.89 8.71 -11.25
CA ASP A 126 5.00 7.79 -11.07
C ASP A 126 6.11 8.50 -10.29
N GLY A 127 6.59 7.90 -9.24
CA GLY A 127 7.66 8.48 -8.42
C GLY A 127 7.20 9.42 -7.33
N ALA A 128 5.92 9.69 -7.21
CA ALA A 128 5.43 10.61 -6.17
C ALA A 128 5.46 9.94 -4.80
N VAL A 129 5.35 10.76 -3.77
CA VAL A 129 5.24 10.30 -2.40
C VAL A 129 3.90 10.76 -1.87
N TYR A 130 3.05 9.81 -1.52
CA TYR A 130 1.75 10.11 -0.92
C TYR A 130 1.80 9.66 0.53
N ALA A 131 1.10 10.35 1.39
CA ALA A 131 1.11 10.01 2.81
C ALA A 131 -0.26 10.18 3.44
N PHE A 132 -0.53 9.32 4.41
CA PHE A 132 -1.64 9.53 5.32
C PHE A 132 -1.05 9.70 6.70
N ARG A 133 -1.49 10.75 7.40
CA ARG A 133 -1.03 11.01 8.75
C ARG A 133 -2.21 11.14 9.67
N ALA A 134 -2.14 10.52 10.83
CA ALA A 134 -3.19 10.65 11.83
C ALA A 134 -3.06 12.03 12.46
N GLU A 135 -4.08 12.85 12.33
CA GLU A 135 -4.07 14.23 12.84
C GLU A 135 -5.37 14.57 13.54
N LYS A 136 -5.35 15.61 14.34
CA LYS A 136 -6.53 16.06 15.05
C LYS A 136 -7.26 17.18 14.33
#